data_c3b348f79e0fce27391728ea6a223e95
#
_entry.id   c3b348f79e0fce27391728ea6a223e95
#
_cell.length_a   1.000
_cell.length_b   1.000
_cell.length_c   1.000
_cell.angle_alpha   90.00
_cell.angle_beta   90.00
_cell.angle_gamma   90.00
#
_symmetry.space_group_name_H-M   'P 1'
#
loop_
_entity.id
_entity.type
_entity.pdbx_description
1 polymer ?
#
loop_
_entity_poly.entity_id
_entity_poly.type
_entity_poly.pdbx_seq_one_letter_code
_entity_poly.pdbx_strand_id
1 'polypeptide(L)'
;MIGGNKTGIVQKKGKPVKNNIGAVEHTWEEMVVLTGFLDLSNGDSKHTTYNAKIQESTHIFLCDYRTIDADPEQVRMIIDGKVYEILLIDNPMELNQQLEIYLRFVGGQ
;
A
#
# COMPACT_ATOMS: atom_id res chain seq x y z
N MET A 1 12.91 -15.73 -1.22
CA MET A 1 11.44 -15.71 -1.16
C MET A 1 10.98 -15.41 0.25
N ILE A 2 10.08 -14.41 0.39
CA ILE A 2 9.58 -14.02 1.71
C ILE A 2 8.40 -14.88 2.12
N GLY A 3 7.51 -15.21 1.18
CA GLY A 3 6.28 -15.88 1.49
C GLY A 3 5.32 -14.96 2.23
N GLY A 4 4.49 -15.50 3.12
CA GLY A 4 3.62 -14.69 3.94
C GLY A 4 2.36 -15.41 4.37
N ASN A 5 1.68 -14.82 5.35
CA ASN A 5 0.41 -15.32 5.89
C ASN A 5 -0.74 -14.36 5.67
N LYS A 6 -0.52 -13.24 4.99
CA LYS A 6 -1.54 -12.24 4.68
C LYS A 6 -1.61 -12.01 3.18
N THR A 7 -2.81 -11.71 2.71
CA THR A 7 -3.04 -11.34 1.32
C THR A 7 -3.38 -9.86 1.26
N GLY A 8 -2.59 -9.11 0.50
CA GLY A 8 -2.84 -7.70 0.26
C GLY A 8 -3.32 -7.50 -1.17
N ILE A 9 -4.49 -6.90 -1.32
CA ILE A 9 -5.05 -6.59 -2.63
C ILE A 9 -4.76 -5.12 -2.92
N VAL A 10 -3.92 -4.87 -3.91
CA VAL A 10 -3.64 -3.50 -4.35
C VAL A 10 -4.71 -3.09 -5.34
N GLN A 11 -5.39 -2.00 -5.02
CA GLN A 11 -6.44 -1.42 -5.86
C GLN A 11 -5.99 -0.07 -6.38
N LYS A 12 -6.27 0.18 -7.65
CA LYS A 12 -5.94 1.43 -8.32
C LYS A 12 -7.21 2.26 -8.49
N LYS A 13 -7.10 3.58 -8.36
CA LYS A 13 -8.22 4.49 -8.65
C LYS A 13 -8.65 4.33 -10.09
N GLY A 14 -9.94 4.08 -10.28
CA GLY A 14 -10.57 4.07 -11.59
C GLY A 14 -11.03 5.46 -11.99
N LYS A 15 -11.85 5.52 -13.02
CA LYS A 15 -12.38 6.78 -13.53
C LYS A 15 -13.28 7.45 -12.51
N PRO A 16 -13.25 8.79 -12.40
CA PRO A 16 -14.19 9.49 -11.55
C PRO A 16 -15.63 9.33 -12.07
N VAL A 17 -16.57 9.12 -11.15
CA VAL A 17 -17.99 8.99 -11.46
C VAL A 17 -18.75 9.95 -10.58
N LYS A 18 -19.74 10.66 -11.16
CA LYS A 18 -20.63 11.51 -10.37
C LYS A 18 -21.71 10.65 -9.73
N ASN A 19 -21.94 10.84 -8.45
CA ASN A 19 -23.05 10.20 -7.75
C ASN A 19 -24.35 11.00 -7.93
N ASN A 20 -25.43 10.54 -7.28
CA ASN A 20 -26.76 11.14 -7.41
C ASN A 20 -26.85 12.58 -6.91
N ILE A 21 -25.94 13.03 -6.05
CA ILE A 21 -25.91 14.38 -5.53
C ILE A 21 -24.88 15.27 -6.22
N GLY A 22 -24.27 14.77 -7.29
CA GLY A 22 -23.30 15.51 -8.08
C GLY A 22 -21.88 15.50 -7.55
N ALA A 23 -21.62 14.80 -6.46
CA ALA A 23 -20.25 14.64 -5.96
C ALA A 23 -19.47 13.66 -6.82
N VAL A 24 -18.16 13.90 -6.93
CA VAL A 24 -17.28 13.04 -7.70
C VAL A 24 -16.75 11.92 -6.79
N GLU A 25 -16.93 10.68 -7.23
CA GLU A 25 -16.40 9.51 -6.55
C GLU A 25 -15.47 8.76 -7.49
N HIS A 26 -14.49 8.07 -6.93
CA HIS A 26 -13.60 7.21 -7.68
C HIS A 26 -13.99 5.77 -7.43
N THR A 27 -14.04 4.97 -8.50
CA THR A 27 -14.10 3.52 -8.38
C THR A 27 -12.70 2.98 -8.10
N TRP A 28 -12.64 1.78 -7.56
CA TRP A 28 -11.37 1.11 -7.30
C TRP A 28 -11.32 -0.19 -8.08
N GLU A 29 -10.22 -0.41 -8.76
CA GLU A 29 -10.01 -1.60 -9.58
C GLU A 29 -8.86 -2.41 -9.01
N GLU A 30 -9.05 -3.71 -8.90
CA GLU A 30 -8.00 -4.61 -8.45
C GLU A 30 -6.85 -4.61 -9.47
N MET A 31 -5.64 -4.35 -8.99
CA MET A 31 -4.46 -4.26 -9.82
C MET A 31 -3.56 -5.48 -9.65
N VAL A 32 -3.25 -5.84 -8.42
CA VAL A 32 -2.37 -6.96 -8.12
C VAL A 32 -2.69 -7.51 -6.74
N VAL A 33 -2.51 -8.81 -6.57
CA VAL A 33 -2.65 -9.49 -5.28
C VAL A 33 -1.28 -9.91 -4.81
N LEU A 34 -0.93 -9.52 -3.60
CA LEU A 34 0.35 -9.80 -2.99
C LEU A 34 0.19 -10.69 -1.78
N THR A 35 1.10 -11.63 -1.59
CA THR A 35 1.17 -12.43 -0.37
C THR A 35 2.41 -11.99 0.40
N GLY A 36 2.24 -11.70 1.67
CA GLY A 36 3.34 -11.20 2.48
C GLY A 36 3.03 -11.22 3.96
N PHE A 37 3.81 -10.46 4.71
CA PHE A 37 3.64 -10.29 6.15
C PHE A 37 3.26 -8.87 6.46
N LEU A 38 2.26 -8.70 7.34
CA LEU A 38 1.85 -7.38 7.82
C LEU A 38 2.43 -7.19 9.22
N ASP A 39 3.10 -6.09 9.42
CA ASP A 39 3.71 -5.75 10.69
C ASP A 39 3.39 -4.31 11.06
N LEU A 40 3.55 -3.97 12.34
CA LEU A 40 3.36 -2.61 12.79
C LEU A 40 4.62 -1.79 12.46
N SER A 41 4.39 -0.60 11.95
CA SER A 41 5.45 0.37 11.77
C SER A 41 5.51 1.24 13.02
N ASN A 42 6.68 1.38 13.60
CA ASN A 42 6.86 2.23 14.78
C ASN A 42 7.14 3.70 14.42
N GLY A 43 7.25 4.00 13.14
CA GLY A 43 7.59 5.34 12.69
C GLY A 43 9.02 5.75 13.00
N ASP A 44 9.83 4.86 13.55
CA ASP A 44 11.19 5.14 13.98
C ASP A 44 12.18 4.75 12.88
N SER A 45 12.49 5.69 12.02
CA SER A 45 13.41 5.48 10.92
C SER A 45 14.66 6.32 11.09
N LYS A 46 15.79 5.69 10.80
CA LYS A 46 17.09 6.38 10.76
C LYS A 46 17.42 6.88 9.36
N HIS A 47 16.60 6.59 8.38
CA HIS A 47 16.81 7.04 7.01
C HIS A 47 16.13 8.39 6.80
N THR A 48 16.89 9.35 6.32
CA THR A 48 16.41 10.73 6.18
C THR A 48 15.52 10.91 4.95
N THR A 49 15.80 10.18 3.87
CA THR A 49 15.13 10.39 2.59
C THR A 49 13.62 10.15 2.64
N TYR A 50 13.20 9.10 3.36
CA TYR A 50 11.79 8.71 3.45
C TYR A 50 11.21 8.90 4.83
N ASN A 51 11.93 9.63 5.69
CA ASN A 51 11.63 9.67 7.11
C ASN A 51 10.21 10.14 7.42
N ALA A 52 9.75 11.19 6.74
CA ALA A 52 8.42 11.73 7.00
C ALA A 52 7.32 10.72 6.68
N LYS A 53 7.41 10.03 5.54
CA LYS A 53 6.41 9.03 5.15
C LYS A 53 6.45 7.81 6.06
N ILE A 54 7.64 7.37 6.45
CA ILE A 54 7.79 6.24 7.38
C ILE A 54 7.19 6.60 8.74
N GLN A 55 7.38 7.83 9.21
CA GLN A 55 6.82 8.27 10.48
C GLN A 55 5.30 8.37 10.46
N GLU A 56 4.69 8.65 9.32
CA GLU A 56 3.24 8.67 9.17
C GLU A 56 2.62 7.27 9.09
N SER A 57 3.42 6.27 8.79
CA SER A 57 2.91 4.92 8.59
C SER A 57 2.51 4.27 9.92
N THR A 58 1.47 3.43 9.83
CA THR A 58 1.01 2.61 10.97
C THR A 58 1.42 1.16 10.81
N HIS A 59 1.60 0.72 9.57
CA HIS A 59 1.91 -0.67 9.24
C HIS A 59 2.92 -0.73 8.12
N ILE A 60 3.57 -1.88 8.01
CA ILE A 60 4.45 -2.19 6.89
C ILE A 60 4.08 -3.56 6.36
N PHE A 61 3.97 -3.70 5.04
CA PHE A 61 3.70 -4.97 4.38
C PHE A 61 4.98 -5.41 3.65
N LEU A 62 5.46 -6.59 4.00
CA LEU A 62 6.67 -7.16 3.44
C LEU A 62 6.29 -8.30 2.50
N CYS A 63 6.72 -8.24 1.25
CA CYS A 63 6.42 -9.28 0.27
C CYS A 63 7.57 -9.44 -0.72
N ASP A 64 7.51 -10.52 -1.50
CA ASP A 64 8.43 -10.72 -2.59
C ASP A 64 8.23 -9.63 -3.65
N TYR A 65 9.29 -9.34 -4.38
CA TYR A 65 9.24 -8.31 -5.40
C TYR A 65 8.17 -8.59 -6.45
N ARG A 66 7.38 -7.58 -6.74
CA ARG A 66 6.44 -7.53 -7.86
C ARG A 66 6.50 -6.14 -8.45
N THR A 67 6.38 -6.05 -9.75
CA THR A 67 6.26 -4.75 -10.40
C THR A 67 4.89 -4.15 -10.09
N ILE A 68 4.89 -2.96 -9.49
CA ILE A 68 3.68 -2.20 -9.25
C ILE A 68 3.82 -0.90 -10.03
N ASP A 69 3.17 -0.85 -11.18
CA ASP A 69 3.29 0.26 -12.11
C ASP A 69 2.21 1.32 -11.83
N ALA A 70 2.34 1.96 -10.68
CA ALA A 70 1.45 3.04 -10.28
C ALA A 70 2.11 3.87 -9.19
N ASP A 71 1.74 5.15 -9.13
CA ASP A 71 2.17 6.01 -8.03
C ASP A 71 1.44 5.60 -6.74
N PRO A 72 2.11 5.67 -5.58
CA PRO A 72 1.45 5.35 -4.29
C PRO A 72 0.16 6.13 -4.07
N GLU A 73 0.08 7.37 -4.53
CA GLU A 73 -1.11 8.20 -4.38
C GLU A 73 -2.33 7.69 -5.15
N GLN A 74 -2.11 6.83 -6.14
CA GLN A 74 -3.16 6.31 -7.00
C GLN A 74 -3.66 4.93 -6.58
N VAL A 75 -3.07 4.37 -5.54
CA VAL A 75 -3.36 2.99 -5.11
C VAL A 75 -3.63 2.94 -3.62
N ARG A 76 -4.32 1.87 -3.22
CA ARG A 76 -4.52 1.54 -1.81
C ARG A 76 -4.40 0.04 -1.65
N MET A 77 -4.33 -0.44 -0.42
CA MET A 77 -4.24 -1.87 -0.14
C MET A 77 -5.38 -2.31 0.76
N ILE A 78 -5.98 -3.44 0.42
CA ILE A 78 -7.00 -4.08 1.24
C ILE A 78 -6.40 -5.34 1.85
N ILE A 79 -6.44 -5.43 3.17
CA ILE A 79 -5.96 -6.60 3.91
C ILE A 79 -7.03 -6.96 4.93
N ASP A 80 -7.54 -8.19 4.88
CA ASP A 80 -8.58 -8.67 5.79
C ASP A 80 -9.80 -7.73 5.85
N GLY A 81 -10.21 -7.18 4.72
CA GLY A 81 -11.34 -6.27 4.64
C GLY A 81 -11.08 -4.87 5.18
N LYS A 82 -9.84 -4.55 5.52
CA LYS A 82 -9.44 -3.24 6.04
C LYS A 82 -8.70 -2.47 4.97
N VAL A 83 -8.93 -1.16 4.95
CA VAL A 83 -8.34 -0.27 3.95
C VAL A 83 -7.10 0.40 4.52
N TYR A 84 -6.03 0.37 3.74
CA TYR A 84 -4.77 1.03 4.06
C TYR A 84 -4.35 1.94 2.90
N GLU A 85 -3.96 3.17 3.22
CA GLU A 85 -3.28 4.02 2.25
C GLU A 85 -1.86 3.52 2.04
N ILE A 86 -1.39 3.54 0.80
CA ILE A 86 0.00 3.25 0.49
C ILE A 86 0.76 4.57 0.48
N LEU A 87 1.71 4.72 1.41
CA LEU A 87 2.51 5.93 1.54
C LEU A 87 3.79 5.84 0.74
N LEU A 88 4.40 4.65 0.72
CA LEU A 88 5.69 4.44 0.07
C LEU A 88 5.80 2.97 -0.32
N ILE A 89 6.28 2.73 -1.53
CA ILE A 89 6.65 1.40 -1.98
C ILE A 89 8.17 1.39 -2.13
N ASP A 90 8.84 0.70 -1.23
CA ASP A 90 10.31 0.65 -1.21
C ASP A 90 10.80 -0.69 -1.76
N ASN A 91 11.70 -0.60 -2.73
CA ASN A 91 12.44 -1.72 -3.28
C ASN A 91 13.87 -1.58 -2.75
N PRO A 92 14.19 -2.21 -1.60
CA PRO A 92 15.46 -1.95 -0.92
C PRO A 92 16.66 -2.16 -1.84
N MET A 93 17.48 -1.13 -1.94
CA MET A 93 18.69 -1.10 -2.76
C MET A 93 18.44 -1.41 -4.25
N GLU A 94 17.18 -1.32 -4.68
CA GLU A 94 16.76 -1.61 -6.06
C GLU A 94 17.16 -3.00 -6.53
N LEU A 95 17.22 -3.97 -5.60
CA LEU A 95 17.66 -5.33 -5.90
C LEU A 95 16.57 -6.21 -6.50
N ASN A 96 15.33 -5.74 -6.54
CA ASN A 96 14.19 -6.51 -7.08
C ASN A 96 14.02 -7.86 -6.38
N GLN A 97 14.26 -7.90 -5.08
CA GLN A 97 14.15 -9.13 -4.29
C GLN A 97 12.90 -9.10 -3.42
N GLN A 98 12.59 -7.94 -2.85
CA GLN A 98 11.46 -7.78 -1.95
C GLN A 98 10.93 -6.35 -2.04
N LEU A 99 9.69 -6.18 -1.56
CA LEU A 99 9.09 -4.86 -1.38
C LEU A 99 8.78 -4.65 0.08
N GLU A 100 9.01 -3.43 0.54
CA GLU A 100 8.56 -2.92 1.83
C GLU A 100 7.55 -1.83 1.55
N ILE A 101 6.28 -2.11 1.81
CA ILE A 101 5.19 -1.19 1.49
C ILE A 101 4.72 -0.55 2.79
N TYR A 102 4.94 0.74 2.92
CA TYR A 102 4.57 1.50 4.11
C TYR A 102 3.13 1.95 3.98
N LEU A 103 2.33 1.58 4.97
CA LEU A 103 0.88 1.73 4.96
C LEU A 103 0.42 2.60 6.12
N ARG A 104 -0.71 3.29 5.91
CA ARG A 104 -1.43 3.95 6.99
C ARG A 104 -2.84 3.39 7.04
N PHE A 105 -3.25 2.89 8.20
CA PHE A 105 -4.58 2.35 8.39
C PHE A 105 -5.63 3.46 8.23
N VAL A 106 -6.65 3.19 7.44
CA VAL A 106 -7.75 4.14 7.21
C VAL A 106 -9.01 3.67 7.90
N GLY A 107 -9.37 2.39 7.75
CA GLY A 107 -10.59 1.85 8.36
C GLY A 107 -11.08 0.59 7.68
N GLY A 108 -12.30 0.18 8.03
CA GLY A 108 -12.95 -0.92 7.37
C GLY A 108 -13.48 -0.52 6.00
N GLN A 109 -13.64 -1.51 5.18
CA GLN A 109 -14.17 -1.35 3.83
C GLN A 109 -15.68 -1.17 3.85
#